data_b4fd11c51b61a4d9490c0d0379ab2ff1
#
_entry.id   b4fd11c51b61a4d9490c0d0379ab2ff1
#
_cell.length_a   1.000
_cell.length_b   1.000
_cell.length_c   1.000
_cell.angle_alpha   90.00
_cell.angle_beta   90.00
_cell.angle_gamma   90.00
#
_symmetry.space_group_name_H-M   'P 1'
#
loop_
_entity.id
_entity.type
_entity.pdbx_description
1 polymer ?
#
loop_
_entity_poly.entity_id
_entity_poly.type
_entity_poly.pdbx_seq_one_letter_code
_entity_poly.pdbx_strand_id
1 'polypeptide(L)'
;KASSGRAYRAATLRPGTPCYTDRSYRMTRVPPELEGLTFLQTACSDADAEDGITVTLNLSYPSTVYFIDDARAESLPNWARRQWKPTPLLIEGDDPRTMRVYRADLPSGPLTLGTSRDGIKARKGNYILAVRPKILSPDGTTATIESVLPLLPKTNLERGQDLFFSVHGANCASCHQVRGRGNNHAPDLSDIGSRASARVLLESILDPSASIVEGFAAQVISTRSGKGYAGILLEETGKHVTMAMLGGKTSRIERADILSREILPVSAMPPGFGAMMTSQQLADLTAWLMSLRKPEPISANEEEFTFQQEGKELHLHLGKTRVATYLLGHEKLTRRAFVNMRTPSGIKITRNFPPRRPEDIDPSSRDDQRIIHPVMHPGLWMSFGWIDGNDYWRLTSKVQFEKYLEEPASSGREATFSTRDRYLDEQGTGTVCVQDTNYRFRRVPAGIQINWEATFYNEDRDFLFGDQEESGLALRIASPLRVKGGNGRILNDRGEKNGTGTWGRKFRWIDYSGVINGKRAGILVIPDPANPRPCWSHSRDYGVLASNPFPKQPSERREPYITTRVRKGERLRMAFTIIIHESEDQKFDQRRILGDFLR
;
A
#
# COMPACT_ATOMS: atom_id res chain seq x y z
N LYS A 1 8.64 13.94 -14.04
CA LYS A 1 9.96 14.10 -14.72
C LYS A 1 9.90 15.36 -15.55
N ALA A 2 11.01 16.12 -15.60
CA ALA A 2 11.12 17.22 -16.56
C ALA A 2 11.26 16.66 -17.98
N SER A 3 10.75 17.39 -18.97
CA SER A 3 10.88 17.00 -20.39
C SER A 3 12.33 16.96 -20.87
N SER A 4 13.25 17.68 -20.19
CA SER A 4 14.70 17.63 -20.42
C SER A 4 15.38 16.31 -20.10
N GLY A 5 14.69 15.39 -19.42
CA GLY A 5 15.27 14.14 -18.91
C GLY A 5 16.16 14.31 -17.67
N ARG A 6 16.46 15.55 -17.23
CA ARG A 6 17.24 15.81 -16.01
C ARG A 6 16.46 15.45 -14.75
N ALA A 7 17.19 15.05 -13.71
CA ALA A 7 16.60 14.64 -12.44
C ALA A 7 16.06 15.87 -11.68
N TYR A 8 14.75 15.88 -11.41
CA TYR A 8 14.11 16.76 -10.45
C TYR A 8 13.71 15.93 -9.25
N ARG A 9 13.91 16.44 -8.03
CA ARG A 9 13.61 15.70 -6.82
C ARG A 9 12.97 16.56 -5.73
N ALA A 10 12.22 15.94 -4.83
CA ALA A 10 11.70 16.61 -3.65
C ALA A 10 12.81 16.72 -2.57
N ALA A 11 12.85 17.85 -1.87
CA ALA A 11 13.73 18.10 -0.73
C ALA A 11 13.00 18.99 0.29
N THR A 12 13.63 19.24 1.45
CA THR A 12 13.07 20.11 2.49
C THR A 12 13.79 21.46 2.49
N LEU A 13 13.03 22.56 2.48
CA LEU A 13 13.53 23.92 2.60
C LEU A 13 14.12 24.12 4.00
N ARG A 14 15.42 24.30 4.08
CA ARG A 14 16.14 24.67 5.31
C ARG A 14 17.55 25.15 4.96
N PRO A 15 18.20 25.90 5.86
CA PRO A 15 19.62 26.24 5.70
C PRO A 15 20.48 25.00 5.47
N GLY A 16 21.47 25.11 4.61
CA GLY A 16 22.36 24.01 4.21
C GLY A 16 21.82 23.10 3.09
N THR A 17 20.55 23.21 2.69
CA THR A 17 19.99 22.40 1.59
C THR A 17 20.43 22.93 0.23
N PRO A 18 20.89 22.08 -0.72
CA PRO A 18 21.17 22.50 -2.08
C PRO A 18 19.93 23.03 -2.79
N CYS A 19 20.07 24.13 -3.54
CA CYS A 19 18.97 24.71 -4.32
C CYS A 19 18.58 23.85 -5.53
N TYR A 20 19.58 23.22 -6.18
CA TYR A 20 19.45 22.53 -7.45
C TYR A 20 19.98 21.09 -7.38
N THR A 21 19.58 20.26 -8.33
CA THR A 21 20.03 18.86 -8.40
C THR A 21 21.41 18.71 -9.05
N ASP A 22 21.85 19.70 -9.83
CA ASP A 22 23.07 19.70 -10.66
C ASP A 22 24.06 20.81 -10.27
N ARG A 23 23.89 21.43 -9.11
CA ARG A 23 24.79 22.47 -8.56
C ARG A 23 24.94 22.32 -7.05
N SER A 24 26.07 22.78 -6.53
CA SER A 24 26.39 22.73 -5.10
C SER A 24 25.84 23.90 -4.29
N TYR A 25 25.21 24.89 -4.93
CA TYR A 25 24.67 26.09 -4.26
C TYR A 25 23.68 25.74 -3.18
N ARG A 26 23.91 26.21 -1.96
CA ARG A 26 23.08 25.91 -0.77
C ARG A 26 22.37 27.16 -0.29
N MET A 27 21.22 26.96 0.29
CA MET A 27 20.50 27.98 1.02
C MET A 27 21.24 28.26 2.34
N THR A 28 21.56 29.52 2.60
CA THR A 28 22.20 29.96 3.86
C THR A 28 21.15 30.46 4.85
N ARG A 29 20.08 31.07 4.34
CA ARG A 29 18.95 31.54 5.13
C ARG A 29 17.62 31.27 4.46
N VAL A 30 16.71 30.67 5.20
CA VAL A 30 15.33 30.40 4.77
C VAL A 30 14.40 31.13 5.76
N PRO A 31 13.43 31.92 5.29
CA PRO A 31 12.43 32.53 6.19
C PRO A 31 11.69 31.46 6.99
N PRO A 32 11.37 31.73 8.30
CA PRO A 32 10.64 30.79 9.15
C PRO A 32 9.33 30.28 8.52
N GLU A 33 8.64 31.13 7.75
CA GLU A 33 7.40 30.81 7.08
C GLU A 33 7.56 29.75 5.98
N LEU A 34 8.75 29.57 5.46
CA LEU A 34 9.06 28.60 4.40
C LEU A 34 9.87 27.41 4.91
N GLU A 35 10.47 27.52 6.09
CA GLU A 35 11.31 26.47 6.66
C GLU A 35 10.50 25.21 6.92
N GLY A 36 11.07 24.06 6.57
CA GLY A 36 10.40 22.78 6.71
C GLY A 36 9.46 22.40 5.56
N LEU A 37 9.14 23.32 4.63
CA LEU A 37 8.31 22.99 3.48
C LEU A 37 9.00 22.01 2.53
N THR A 38 8.23 21.13 1.93
CA THR A 38 8.69 20.33 0.78
C THR A 38 8.83 21.23 -0.44
N PHE A 39 9.97 21.15 -1.11
CA PHE A 39 10.19 21.88 -2.37
C PHE A 39 10.74 20.97 -3.46
N LEU A 40 10.47 21.34 -4.70
CA LEU A 40 11.02 20.72 -5.89
C LEU A 40 12.36 21.34 -6.20
N GLN A 41 13.45 20.58 -6.05
CA GLN A 41 14.75 20.90 -6.59
C GLN A 41 14.73 20.67 -8.10
N THR A 42 14.94 21.72 -8.87
CA THR A 42 15.08 21.66 -10.33
C THR A 42 16.55 21.53 -10.71
N ALA A 43 16.83 21.26 -11.98
CA ALA A 43 18.19 21.37 -12.51
C ALA A 43 18.47 22.83 -12.90
N CYS A 44 19.54 23.41 -12.40
CA CYS A 44 19.95 24.78 -12.73
C CYS A 44 20.24 24.94 -14.24
N SER A 45 20.82 23.92 -14.86
CA SER A 45 21.12 23.88 -16.30
C SER A 45 19.90 23.92 -17.20
N ASP A 46 18.71 23.66 -16.66
CA ASP A 46 17.43 23.78 -17.40
C ASP A 46 16.98 25.24 -17.54
N ALA A 47 17.67 26.19 -16.89
CA ALA A 47 17.40 27.62 -17.06
C ALA A 47 17.63 28.11 -18.49
N ASP A 48 18.57 27.50 -19.21
CA ASP A 48 18.97 27.90 -20.56
C ASP A 48 18.38 27.04 -21.68
N ALA A 49 17.52 26.12 -21.36
CA ALA A 49 16.90 25.24 -22.36
C ALA A 49 15.97 26.07 -23.29
N GLU A 50 16.26 26.04 -24.59
CA GLU A 50 15.50 26.74 -25.63
C GLU A 50 14.22 26.02 -25.98
N ASP A 51 14.19 24.70 -25.88
CA ASP A 51 13.04 23.85 -26.14
C ASP A 51 12.19 23.73 -24.87
N GLY A 52 11.04 24.37 -24.88
CA GLY A 52 10.09 24.53 -23.79
C GLY A 52 10.03 23.37 -22.78
N ILE A 53 10.86 23.42 -21.72
CA ILE A 53 10.81 22.44 -20.64
C ILE A 53 9.48 22.60 -19.91
N THR A 54 8.73 21.52 -19.85
CA THR A 54 7.52 21.44 -19.04
C THR A 54 7.70 20.45 -17.88
N VAL A 55 7.19 20.83 -16.72
CA VAL A 55 7.10 20.00 -15.53
C VAL A 55 5.66 19.92 -15.10
N THR A 56 5.11 18.73 -15.04
CA THR A 56 3.77 18.53 -14.49
C THR A 56 3.87 17.93 -13.09
N LEU A 57 3.31 18.66 -12.12
CA LEU A 57 3.12 18.22 -10.76
C LEU A 57 1.64 17.93 -10.54
N ASN A 58 1.32 16.99 -9.67
CA ASN A 58 -0.05 16.79 -9.23
C ASN A 58 -0.18 17.25 -7.77
N LEU A 59 -0.95 18.30 -7.53
CA LEU A 59 -1.27 18.77 -6.19
C LEU A 59 -2.41 17.91 -5.64
N SER A 60 -2.10 17.07 -4.68
CA SER A 60 -3.10 16.19 -4.05
C SER A 60 -4.15 16.98 -3.24
N TYR A 61 -3.84 18.22 -2.87
CA TYR A 61 -4.69 19.13 -2.10
C TYR A 61 -4.62 20.55 -2.64
N PRO A 62 -5.64 21.38 -2.43
CA PRO A 62 -5.50 22.83 -2.60
C PRO A 62 -4.27 23.30 -1.82
N SER A 63 -3.40 24.07 -2.42
CA SER A 63 -2.09 24.39 -1.84
C SER A 63 -1.73 25.85 -2.06
N THR A 64 -1.02 26.44 -1.10
CA THR A 64 -0.20 27.62 -1.36
C THR A 64 1.10 27.13 -1.97
N VAL A 65 1.36 27.50 -3.20
CA VAL A 65 2.61 27.18 -3.89
C VAL A 65 3.48 28.43 -3.94
N TYR A 66 4.74 28.26 -3.58
CA TYR A 66 5.73 29.32 -3.62
C TYR A 66 6.65 29.08 -4.81
N PHE A 67 6.64 30.02 -5.74
CA PHE A 67 7.60 30.09 -6.84
C PHE A 67 8.79 30.92 -6.38
N ILE A 68 9.97 30.31 -6.36
CA ILE A 68 11.18 30.90 -5.80
C ILE A 68 12.18 31.07 -6.95
N ASP A 69 12.55 32.29 -7.21
CA ASP A 69 13.30 32.66 -8.40
C ASP A 69 14.50 33.54 -8.07
N ASP A 70 15.55 33.47 -8.90
CA ASP A 70 16.73 34.30 -8.77
C ASP A 70 16.36 35.81 -8.80
N ALA A 71 16.75 36.57 -7.78
CA ALA A 71 16.43 37.98 -7.66
C ALA A 71 17.03 38.83 -8.77
N ARG A 72 18.00 38.33 -9.52
CA ARG A 72 18.61 38.97 -10.68
C ARG A 72 17.77 38.82 -11.96
N ALA A 73 16.73 37.99 -11.92
CA ALA A 73 15.77 37.90 -13.02
C ALA A 73 14.97 39.21 -13.14
N GLU A 74 14.96 39.81 -14.34
CA GLU A 74 14.25 41.07 -14.60
C GLU A 74 12.73 40.96 -14.44
N SER A 75 12.19 39.78 -14.71
CA SER A 75 10.75 39.51 -14.63
C SER A 75 10.46 38.01 -14.49
N LEU A 76 9.23 37.67 -14.11
CA LEU A 76 8.74 36.28 -14.18
C LEU A 76 8.59 35.81 -15.63
N PRO A 77 8.70 34.49 -15.89
CA PRO A 77 8.33 33.90 -17.16
C PRO A 77 6.87 34.25 -17.53
N ASN A 78 6.57 34.39 -18.82
CA ASN A 78 5.24 34.81 -19.28
C ASN A 78 4.11 33.97 -18.69
N TRP A 79 4.28 32.65 -18.64
CA TRP A 79 3.29 31.72 -18.07
C TRP A 79 3.05 31.94 -16.57
N ALA A 80 4.03 32.49 -15.83
CA ALA A 80 3.94 32.70 -14.40
C ALA A 80 3.35 34.06 -14.01
N ARG A 81 3.43 35.09 -14.87
CA ARG A 81 3.11 36.49 -14.53
C ARG A 81 1.70 36.73 -14.02
N ARG A 82 0.71 36.01 -14.51
CA ARG A 82 -0.70 36.21 -14.12
C ARG A 82 -1.09 35.52 -12.84
N GLN A 83 -0.42 34.44 -12.51
CA GLN A 83 -0.83 33.53 -11.44
C GLN A 83 -0.09 33.79 -10.12
N TRP A 84 1.16 34.25 -10.21
CA TRP A 84 2.05 34.36 -9.07
C TRP A 84 2.17 35.81 -8.59
N LYS A 85 1.94 36.04 -7.28
CA LYS A 85 2.02 37.36 -6.64
C LYS A 85 3.33 37.47 -5.84
N PRO A 86 4.04 38.62 -5.89
CA PRO A 86 5.26 38.81 -5.10
C PRO A 86 4.95 38.78 -3.59
N THR A 87 5.93 38.34 -2.80
CA THR A 87 5.91 38.37 -1.35
C THR A 87 7.12 39.16 -0.84
N PRO A 88 7.15 39.61 0.43
CA PRO A 88 8.34 40.23 1.02
C PRO A 88 9.43 39.22 1.40
N LEU A 89 9.19 37.89 1.20
CA LEU A 89 10.11 36.85 1.61
C LEU A 89 11.28 36.73 0.65
N LEU A 90 12.49 36.51 1.20
CA LEU A 90 13.73 36.29 0.46
C LEU A 90 14.43 35.06 1.02
N ILE A 91 15.02 34.25 0.15
CA ILE A 91 15.93 33.15 0.52
C ILE A 91 17.33 33.56 0.11
N GLU A 92 18.29 33.41 1.02
CA GLU A 92 19.70 33.72 0.76
C GLU A 92 20.47 32.40 0.48
N GLY A 93 21.42 32.45 -0.42
CA GLY A 93 22.32 31.35 -0.77
C GLY A 93 23.80 31.67 -0.49
N ASP A 94 24.66 30.64 -0.55
CA ASP A 94 26.10 30.71 -0.31
C ASP A 94 26.90 31.38 -1.47
N ASP A 95 26.37 31.44 -2.66
CA ASP A 95 26.78 32.35 -3.73
C ASP A 95 25.96 33.64 -3.54
N PRO A 96 26.40 34.85 -3.88
CA PRO A 96 25.65 36.09 -3.62
C PRO A 96 24.30 36.11 -4.35
N ARG A 97 23.51 35.08 -4.14
CA ARG A 97 22.18 34.84 -4.66
C ARG A 97 21.15 35.10 -3.59
N THR A 98 20.38 36.11 -3.87
CA THR A 98 19.09 36.25 -3.18
C THR A 98 18.00 35.71 -4.12
N MET A 99 17.09 34.95 -3.60
CA MET A 99 15.95 34.45 -4.36
C MET A 99 14.68 35.14 -3.86
N ARG A 100 13.91 35.69 -4.79
CA ARG A 100 12.59 36.28 -4.54
C ARG A 100 11.55 35.19 -4.47
N VAL A 101 10.63 35.36 -3.55
CA VAL A 101 9.53 34.39 -3.34
C VAL A 101 8.24 35.00 -3.86
N TYR A 102 7.55 34.29 -4.73
CA TYR A 102 6.21 34.59 -5.21
C TYR A 102 5.27 33.52 -4.72
N ARG A 103 3.99 33.85 -4.59
CA ARG A 103 2.97 32.99 -4.02
C ARG A 103 1.77 32.90 -4.95
N ALA A 104 1.21 31.69 -5.06
CA ALA A 104 -0.10 31.44 -5.66
C ALA A 104 -0.87 30.44 -4.80
N ASP A 105 -2.18 30.63 -4.70
CA ASP A 105 -3.10 29.69 -4.07
C ASP A 105 -3.78 28.88 -5.17
N LEU A 106 -3.50 27.58 -5.21
CA LEU A 106 -3.91 26.69 -6.31
C LEU A 106 -4.85 25.59 -5.80
N PRO A 107 -5.83 25.17 -6.61
CA PRO A 107 -6.67 24.01 -6.29
C PRO A 107 -5.86 22.72 -6.36
N SER A 108 -6.44 21.62 -5.86
CA SER A 108 -5.92 20.27 -6.14
C SER A 108 -6.02 19.97 -7.63
N GLY A 109 -5.08 19.18 -8.14
CA GLY A 109 -5.03 18.79 -9.55
C GLY A 109 -3.68 19.02 -10.20
N PRO A 110 -3.59 18.87 -11.54
CA PRO A 110 -2.33 19.00 -12.26
C PRO A 110 -1.90 20.47 -12.32
N LEU A 111 -0.64 20.73 -11.99
CA LEU A 111 0.05 21.99 -12.16
C LEU A 111 1.16 21.82 -13.21
N THR A 112 0.98 22.41 -14.36
CA THR A 112 1.99 22.41 -15.43
C THR A 112 2.81 23.71 -15.37
N LEU A 113 4.11 23.58 -15.33
CA LEU A 113 5.08 24.65 -15.24
C LEU A 113 5.88 24.68 -16.54
N GLY A 114 6.07 25.86 -17.08
CA GLY A 114 6.83 26.09 -18.30
C GLY A 114 8.33 26.35 -18.04
N THR A 115 9.06 26.61 -19.12
CA THR A 115 10.47 26.99 -19.04
C THR A 115 10.67 28.31 -18.30
N SER A 116 11.79 28.42 -17.59
CA SER A 116 12.17 29.66 -16.90
C SER A 116 12.54 30.79 -17.85
N ARG A 117 12.79 30.52 -19.13
CA ARG A 117 13.19 31.50 -20.16
C ARG A 117 12.04 32.11 -20.92
N ASP A 118 10.83 31.64 -20.76
CA ASP A 118 9.68 32.12 -21.53
C ASP A 118 9.50 33.64 -21.44
N GLY A 119 9.78 34.34 -22.56
CA GLY A 119 9.75 35.79 -22.66
C GLY A 119 10.93 36.54 -21.98
N ILE A 120 12.01 35.85 -21.60
CA ILE A 120 13.17 36.40 -20.91
C ILE A 120 14.46 36.10 -21.71
N LYS A 121 15.25 37.16 -22.05
CA LYS A 121 16.43 37.02 -22.91
C LYS A 121 17.58 36.24 -22.28
N ALA A 122 17.79 36.36 -20.99
CA ALA A 122 18.83 35.66 -20.26
C ALA A 122 18.44 35.33 -18.83
N ARG A 123 18.81 34.13 -18.36
CA ARG A 123 18.63 33.71 -16.96
C ARG A 123 19.94 33.20 -16.37
N LYS A 124 20.13 33.45 -15.07
CA LYS A 124 21.29 33.00 -14.30
C LYS A 124 21.04 31.79 -13.42
N GLY A 125 19.81 31.26 -13.42
CA GLY A 125 19.39 30.06 -12.67
C GLY A 125 17.95 29.67 -12.99
N ASN A 126 17.61 28.43 -12.67
CA ASN A 126 16.24 27.94 -12.78
C ASN A 126 15.43 28.32 -11.51
N TYR A 127 14.12 28.27 -11.60
CA TYR A 127 13.26 28.42 -10.42
C TYR A 127 13.21 27.13 -9.60
N ILE A 128 12.83 27.26 -8.33
CA ILE A 128 12.43 26.15 -7.47
C ILE A 128 11.00 26.40 -6.95
N LEU A 129 10.30 25.34 -6.55
CA LEU A 129 8.95 25.47 -6.04
C LEU A 129 8.83 24.84 -4.68
N ALA A 130 8.25 25.57 -3.72
CA ALA A 130 7.86 25.00 -2.46
C ALA A 130 6.33 24.92 -2.36
N VAL A 131 5.84 23.88 -1.70
CA VAL A 131 4.40 23.61 -1.59
C VAL A 131 4.02 23.58 -0.12
N ARG A 132 3.03 24.40 0.25
CA ARG A 132 2.32 24.30 1.51
C ARG A 132 0.90 23.86 1.21
N PRO A 133 0.53 22.61 1.48
CA PRO A 133 -0.86 22.20 1.36
C PRO A 133 -1.77 23.13 2.15
N LYS A 134 -2.82 23.64 1.55
CA LYS A 134 -3.89 24.30 2.27
C LYS A 134 -4.78 23.21 2.86
N ILE A 135 -4.38 22.72 4.00
CA ILE A 135 -5.17 21.80 4.80
C ILE A 135 -5.96 22.68 5.79
N LEU A 136 -6.68 23.67 5.26
CA LEU A 136 -7.51 24.55 6.06
C LEU A 136 -8.96 24.16 5.84
N SER A 137 -9.75 24.29 6.91
CA SER A 137 -11.19 24.41 6.78
C SER A 137 -11.49 25.46 5.72
N PRO A 138 -12.48 25.26 4.84
CA PRO A 138 -12.80 26.22 3.77
C PRO A 138 -13.09 27.64 4.27
N ASP A 139 -13.44 27.77 5.54
CA ASP A 139 -13.73 29.03 6.25
C ASP A 139 -12.55 29.61 7.03
N GLY A 140 -11.35 28.98 6.95
CA GLY A 140 -10.15 29.42 7.66
C GLY A 140 -10.17 29.18 9.18
N THR A 141 -11.14 28.45 9.71
CA THR A 141 -11.24 28.14 11.14
C THR A 141 -10.32 26.99 11.53
N THR A 142 -9.72 27.05 12.70
CA THR A 142 -9.00 25.92 13.31
C THR A 142 -10.02 24.87 13.76
N ALA A 143 -9.84 23.62 13.35
CA ALA A 143 -10.72 22.55 13.77
C ALA A 143 -10.59 22.30 15.27
N THR A 144 -11.72 22.12 15.93
CA THR A 144 -11.84 21.83 17.36
C THR A 144 -12.56 20.49 17.57
N ILE A 145 -12.51 19.95 18.77
CA ILE A 145 -13.24 18.72 19.11
C ILE A 145 -14.73 18.89 18.81
N GLU A 146 -15.30 20.05 19.16
CA GLU A 146 -16.72 20.36 18.99
C GLU A 146 -17.11 20.50 17.50
N SER A 147 -16.19 20.94 16.64
CA SER A 147 -16.45 21.04 15.19
C SER A 147 -16.30 19.68 14.48
N VAL A 148 -15.56 18.73 15.05
CA VAL A 148 -15.27 17.43 14.44
C VAL A 148 -16.27 16.35 14.87
N LEU A 149 -16.64 16.26 16.14
CA LEU A 149 -17.51 15.20 16.68
C LEU A 149 -18.84 15.04 15.92
N PRO A 150 -19.57 16.12 15.54
CA PRO A 150 -20.82 16.00 14.79
C PRO A 150 -20.66 15.41 13.38
N LEU A 151 -19.44 15.39 12.83
CA LEU A 151 -19.14 14.91 11.50
C LEU A 151 -18.86 13.39 11.45
N LEU A 152 -18.62 12.74 12.62
CA LEU A 152 -18.29 11.31 12.69
C LEU A 152 -19.30 10.39 12.00
N PRO A 153 -20.64 10.64 12.02
CA PRO A 153 -21.59 9.79 11.29
C PRO A 153 -21.47 9.85 9.77
N LYS A 154 -20.75 10.85 9.22
CA LYS A 154 -20.60 11.11 7.77
C LYS A 154 -19.14 10.99 7.32
N THR A 155 -18.41 10.00 7.81
CA THR A 155 -16.98 9.86 7.58
C THR A 155 -16.65 8.89 6.44
N ASN A 156 -15.45 9.06 5.88
CA ASN A 156 -14.87 8.15 4.90
C ASN A 156 -13.59 7.52 5.51
N LEU A 157 -13.66 6.22 5.85
CA LEU A 157 -12.56 5.49 6.48
C LEU A 157 -11.34 5.35 5.57
N GLU A 158 -11.53 5.20 4.25
CA GLU A 158 -10.40 5.13 3.29
C GLU A 158 -9.62 6.44 3.28
N ARG A 159 -10.33 7.56 3.24
CA ARG A 159 -9.71 8.89 3.31
C ARG A 159 -8.98 9.09 4.65
N GLY A 160 -9.55 8.61 5.76
CA GLY A 160 -8.90 8.61 7.07
C GLY A 160 -7.59 7.80 7.06
N GLN A 161 -7.60 6.62 6.46
CA GLN A 161 -6.42 5.79 6.29
C GLN A 161 -5.36 6.47 5.41
N ASP A 162 -5.78 7.03 4.27
CA ASP A 162 -4.88 7.75 3.37
C ASP A 162 -4.21 8.94 4.07
N LEU A 163 -4.95 9.69 4.88
CA LEU A 163 -4.41 10.80 5.68
C LEU A 163 -3.35 10.31 6.68
N PHE A 164 -3.53 9.14 7.28
CA PHE A 164 -2.57 8.57 8.24
C PHE A 164 -1.26 8.15 7.57
N PHE A 165 -1.32 7.48 6.41
CA PHE A 165 -0.14 6.91 5.75
C PHE A 165 0.52 7.83 4.73
N SER A 166 -0.19 8.82 4.20
CA SER A 166 0.32 9.70 3.16
C SER A 166 1.34 10.70 3.71
N VAL A 167 2.49 10.78 3.06
CA VAL A 167 3.49 11.84 3.33
C VAL A 167 2.97 13.25 3.01
N HIS A 168 1.89 13.34 2.23
CA HIS A 168 1.19 14.57 1.89
C HIS A 168 -0.08 14.79 2.74
N GLY A 169 -0.39 13.86 3.65
CA GLY A 169 -1.46 13.94 4.64
C GLY A 169 -0.94 14.33 6.02
N ALA A 170 -1.54 13.76 7.06
CA ALA A 170 -1.08 13.95 8.43
C ALA A 170 0.24 13.21 8.71
N ASN A 171 0.60 12.24 7.86
CA ASN A 171 1.83 11.45 7.93
C ASN A 171 2.10 10.82 9.31
N CYS A 172 1.07 10.37 9.99
CA CYS A 172 1.16 9.75 11.32
C CYS A 172 2.05 8.51 11.30
N ALA A 173 2.06 7.80 10.16
CA ALA A 173 2.88 6.61 9.93
C ALA A 173 4.39 6.89 9.96
N SER A 174 4.84 8.15 9.90
CA SER A 174 6.26 8.49 10.10
C SER A 174 6.75 8.20 11.53
N CYS A 175 5.84 8.10 12.49
CA CYS A 175 6.15 7.81 13.89
C CYS A 175 5.39 6.60 14.43
N HIS A 176 4.11 6.45 14.07
CA HIS A 176 3.22 5.41 14.57
C HIS A 176 3.14 4.21 13.63
N GLN A 177 3.04 3.04 14.24
CA GLN A 177 2.77 1.79 13.56
C GLN A 177 1.30 1.41 13.68
N VAL A 178 0.73 0.87 12.60
CA VAL A 178 -0.57 0.20 12.59
C VAL A 178 -0.39 -1.13 11.87
N ARG A 179 -0.54 -2.25 12.59
CA ARG A 179 -0.44 -3.62 12.06
C ARG A 179 0.83 -3.88 11.23
N GLY A 180 1.96 -3.46 11.76
CA GLY A 180 3.27 -3.64 11.12
C GLY A 180 3.58 -2.64 10.01
N ARG A 181 2.67 -1.71 9.68
CA ARG A 181 2.90 -0.64 8.69
C ARG A 181 3.18 0.68 9.40
N GLY A 182 4.14 1.45 8.90
CA GLY A 182 4.63 2.68 9.53
C GLY A 182 5.84 2.42 10.42
N ASN A 183 6.29 3.44 11.14
CA ASN A 183 7.42 3.35 12.04
C ASN A 183 6.98 3.07 13.48
N ASN A 184 7.76 2.30 14.21
CA ASN A 184 7.52 1.99 15.62
C ASN A 184 8.33 2.94 16.53
N HIS A 185 8.17 4.25 16.31
CA HIS A 185 8.85 5.30 17.07
C HIS A 185 7.93 5.97 18.10
N ALA A 186 6.63 5.76 17.98
CA ALA A 186 5.58 6.25 18.86
C ALA A 186 4.64 5.08 19.20
N PRO A 187 3.66 5.26 20.13
CA PRO A 187 2.75 4.17 20.48
C PRO A 187 2.15 3.47 19.27
N ASP A 188 2.13 2.13 19.27
CA ASP A 188 1.41 1.33 18.29
C ASP A 188 -0.08 1.60 18.39
N LEU A 189 -0.70 1.95 17.28
CA LEU A 189 -2.11 2.31 17.16
C LEU A 189 -2.98 1.18 16.58
N SER A 190 -2.44 -0.04 16.47
CA SER A 190 -3.12 -1.19 15.83
C SER A 190 -4.47 -1.55 16.46
N ASP A 191 -4.68 -1.20 17.72
CA ASP A 191 -5.91 -1.45 18.47
C ASP A 191 -6.46 -0.23 19.20
N ILE A 192 -6.06 0.96 18.78
CA ILE A 192 -6.36 2.22 19.49
C ILE A 192 -7.85 2.47 19.66
N GLY A 193 -8.68 2.05 18.71
CA GLY A 193 -10.14 2.15 18.78
C GLY A 193 -10.77 1.27 19.87
N SER A 194 -10.04 0.29 20.44
CA SER A 194 -10.46 -0.45 21.64
C SER A 194 -10.07 0.23 22.95
N ARG A 195 -9.16 1.21 22.92
CA ARG A 195 -8.54 1.84 24.10
C ARG A 195 -8.93 3.30 24.25
N ALA A 196 -9.37 3.96 23.20
CA ALA A 196 -9.64 5.39 23.20
C ALA A 196 -10.98 5.72 22.53
N SER A 197 -11.72 6.66 23.09
CA SER A 197 -12.91 7.24 22.47
C SER A 197 -12.53 8.28 21.40
N ALA A 198 -13.47 8.67 20.55
CA ALA A 198 -13.25 9.72 19.55
C ALA A 198 -12.75 11.03 20.19
N ARG A 199 -13.30 11.41 21.34
CA ARG A 199 -12.90 12.63 22.06
C ARG A 199 -11.44 12.55 22.51
N VAL A 200 -11.03 11.42 23.08
CA VAL A 200 -9.63 11.19 23.51
C VAL A 200 -8.67 11.21 22.33
N LEU A 201 -9.04 10.60 21.21
CA LEU A 201 -8.22 10.62 19.98
C LEU A 201 -8.07 12.04 19.45
N LEU A 202 -9.16 12.80 19.39
CA LEU A 202 -9.15 14.20 18.95
C LEU A 202 -8.31 15.09 19.88
N GLU A 203 -8.44 14.91 21.19
CA GLU A 203 -7.62 15.63 22.16
C GLU A 203 -6.13 15.34 21.95
N SER A 204 -5.76 14.06 21.81
CA SER A 204 -4.38 13.65 21.55
C SER A 204 -3.82 14.18 20.22
N ILE A 205 -4.67 14.38 19.21
CA ILE A 205 -4.24 14.91 17.91
C ILE A 205 -4.15 16.43 17.93
N LEU A 206 -5.11 17.11 18.59
CA LEU A 206 -5.20 18.56 18.59
C LEU A 206 -4.30 19.21 19.64
N ASP A 207 -4.16 18.57 20.82
CA ASP A 207 -3.25 18.96 21.90
C ASP A 207 -2.44 17.75 22.38
N PRO A 208 -1.38 17.36 21.67
CA PRO A 208 -0.60 16.17 21.99
C PRO A 208 0.11 16.21 23.35
N SER A 209 0.22 17.39 23.95
CA SER A 209 0.87 17.57 25.26
C SER A 209 -0.11 17.54 26.42
N ALA A 210 -1.43 17.54 26.19
CA ALA A 210 -2.44 17.44 27.23
C ALA A 210 -2.33 16.14 28.05
N SER A 211 -1.95 15.04 27.41
CA SER A 211 -1.71 13.74 28.05
C SER A 211 -0.63 12.96 27.31
N ILE A 212 0.53 12.79 27.90
CA ILE A 212 1.67 12.13 27.30
C ILE A 212 1.78 10.71 27.84
N VAL A 213 1.79 9.71 26.95
CA VAL A 213 2.01 8.31 27.31
C VAL A 213 3.42 8.16 27.88
N GLU A 214 3.58 7.40 28.96
CA GLU A 214 4.86 7.14 29.60
C GLU A 214 5.90 6.63 28.59
N GLY A 215 7.11 7.20 28.63
CA GLY A 215 8.19 6.89 27.69
C GLY A 215 8.17 7.71 26.39
N PHE A 216 7.12 8.50 26.10
CA PHE A 216 6.99 9.24 24.84
C PHE A 216 7.07 10.77 24.98
N ALA A 217 7.55 11.26 26.14
CA ALA A 217 7.92 12.66 26.29
C ALA A 217 9.11 13.01 25.39
N ALA A 218 9.10 14.22 24.85
CA ALA A 218 10.22 14.71 24.06
C ALA A 218 11.49 14.83 24.91
N GLN A 219 12.63 14.45 24.33
CA GLN A 219 13.94 14.58 24.97
C GLN A 219 14.89 15.38 24.10
N VAL A 220 15.76 16.14 24.74
CA VAL A 220 16.84 16.87 24.10
C VAL A 220 18.16 16.33 24.63
N ILE A 221 19.06 15.97 23.71
CA ILE A 221 20.44 15.56 24.02
C ILE A 221 21.38 16.54 23.35
N SER A 222 22.27 17.15 24.13
CA SER A 222 23.40 17.94 23.61
C SER A 222 24.68 17.12 23.75
N THR A 223 25.53 17.17 22.74
CA THR A 223 26.78 16.42 22.71
C THR A 223 28.00 17.33 22.93
N ARG A 224 29.09 16.73 23.38
CA ARG A 224 30.41 17.38 23.52
C ARG A 224 30.97 17.83 22.17
N SER A 225 30.62 17.13 21.10
CA SER A 225 30.91 17.50 19.72
C SER A 225 30.07 18.69 19.19
N GLY A 226 29.23 19.30 20.01
CA GLY A 226 28.41 20.49 19.66
C GLY A 226 27.14 20.17 18.87
N LYS A 227 26.73 18.91 18.75
CA LYS A 227 25.48 18.51 18.10
C LYS A 227 24.33 18.47 19.10
N GLY A 228 23.14 18.90 18.66
CA GLY A 228 21.88 18.77 19.40
C GLY A 228 20.95 17.75 18.73
N TYR A 229 20.28 16.94 19.53
CA TYR A 229 19.27 15.96 19.09
C TYR A 229 18.00 16.17 19.90
N ALA A 230 16.87 16.25 19.22
CA ALA A 230 15.56 16.33 19.86
C ALA A 230 14.62 15.27 19.28
N GLY A 231 13.93 14.52 20.12
CA GLY A 231 13.06 13.41 19.68
C GLY A 231 12.64 12.49 20.80
N ILE A 232 12.34 11.25 20.47
CA ILE A 232 11.93 10.19 21.39
C ILE A 232 13.11 9.25 21.60
N LEU A 233 13.34 8.83 22.83
CA LEU A 233 14.29 7.77 23.16
C LEU A 233 13.71 6.42 22.72
N LEU A 234 14.41 5.72 21.83
CA LEU A 234 14.03 4.37 21.37
C LEU A 234 14.77 3.28 22.13
N GLU A 235 16.06 3.50 22.40
CA GLU A 235 16.92 2.50 23.01
C GLU A 235 18.03 3.19 23.82
N GLU A 236 18.37 2.63 24.95
CA GLU A 236 19.52 3.04 25.73
C GLU A 236 20.33 1.81 26.15
N THR A 237 21.61 1.82 25.81
CA THR A 237 22.58 0.79 26.16
C THR A 237 23.73 1.39 26.98
N GLY A 238 24.61 0.58 27.51
CA GLY A 238 25.83 1.07 28.19
C GLY A 238 26.77 1.90 27.29
N LYS A 239 26.66 1.77 25.96
CA LYS A 239 27.57 2.42 25.00
C LYS A 239 26.92 3.55 24.21
N HIS A 240 25.63 3.45 23.89
CA HIS A 240 24.94 4.41 23.03
C HIS A 240 23.48 4.60 23.42
N VAL A 241 22.94 5.72 22.95
CA VAL A 241 21.52 6.07 22.98
C VAL A 241 21.03 6.18 21.55
N THR A 242 19.87 5.59 21.21
CA THR A 242 19.22 5.73 19.90
C THR A 242 17.96 6.58 20.07
N MET A 243 17.86 7.64 19.29
CA MET A 243 16.70 8.55 19.29
C MET A 243 15.99 8.52 17.96
N ALA A 244 14.65 8.54 17.99
CA ALA A 244 13.82 8.89 16.84
C ALA A 244 13.65 10.39 16.77
N MET A 245 14.08 10.98 15.67
CA MET A 245 13.96 12.41 15.38
C MET A 245 12.64 12.71 14.67
N LEU A 246 12.20 13.95 14.71
CA LEU A 246 11.07 14.41 13.90
C LEU A 246 11.27 14.00 12.42
N GLY A 247 10.20 13.48 11.80
CA GLY A 247 10.26 12.96 10.42
C GLY A 247 10.73 11.50 10.30
N GLY A 248 10.80 10.76 11.43
CA GLY A 248 11.01 9.30 11.43
C GLY A 248 12.46 8.84 11.22
N LYS A 249 13.43 9.75 11.22
CA LYS A 249 14.86 9.39 11.16
C LYS A 249 15.35 8.98 12.54
N THR A 250 16.22 7.98 12.61
CA THR A 250 16.90 7.59 13.84
C THR A 250 18.33 8.13 13.89
N SER A 251 18.80 8.46 15.08
CA SER A 251 20.19 8.85 15.35
C SER A 251 20.74 8.06 16.51
N ARG A 252 21.91 7.46 16.30
CA ARG A 252 22.68 6.78 17.35
C ARG A 252 23.71 7.77 17.89
N ILE A 253 23.73 7.95 19.19
CA ILE A 253 24.60 8.90 19.91
C ILE A 253 25.44 8.10 20.88
N GLU A 254 26.77 8.20 20.77
CA GLU A 254 27.66 7.54 21.73
C GLU A 254 27.50 8.18 23.13
N ARG A 255 27.36 7.33 24.12
CA ARG A 255 27.09 7.80 25.49
C ARG A 255 28.22 8.68 26.05
N ALA A 256 29.44 8.42 25.64
CA ALA A 256 30.62 9.23 26.02
C ALA A 256 30.59 10.66 25.41
N ASP A 257 29.88 10.86 24.31
CA ASP A 257 29.72 12.19 23.67
C ASP A 257 28.56 13.01 24.26
N ILE A 258 27.70 12.42 25.08
CA ILE A 258 26.56 13.13 25.70
C ILE A 258 27.10 14.13 26.72
N LEU A 259 26.79 15.41 26.52
CA LEU A 259 27.08 16.51 27.44
C LEU A 259 25.94 16.73 28.43
N SER A 260 24.69 16.77 27.91
CA SER A 260 23.49 16.94 28.71
C SER A 260 22.31 16.21 28.08
N ARG A 261 21.34 15.83 28.92
CA ARG A 261 20.07 15.23 28.52
C ARG A 261 18.96 15.86 29.35
N GLU A 262 17.90 16.25 28.69
CA GLU A 262 16.71 16.85 29.32
C GLU A 262 15.46 16.16 28.77
N ILE A 263 14.51 15.85 29.67
CA ILE A 263 13.17 15.36 29.32
C ILE A 263 12.24 16.57 29.42
N LEU A 264 11.62 16.91 28.31
CA LEU A 264 10.71 18.05 28.24
C LEU A 264 9.29 17.64 28.63
N PRO A 265 8.53 18.52 29.29
CA PRO A 265 7.13 18.26 29.66
C PRO A 265 6.19 18.46 28.46
N VAL A 266 6.64 18.08 27.27
CA VAL A 266 5.88 18.20 26.02
C VAL A 266 5.98 16.91 25.20
N SER A 267 4.97 16.62 24.41
CA SER A 267 4.95 15.50 23.50
C SER A 267 5.92 15.70 22.33
N ALA A 268 6.55 14.62 21.87
CA ALA A 268 7.29 14.62 20.62
C ALA A 268 6.35 14.61 19.38
N MET A 269 5.06 14.34 19.55
CA MET A 269 4.07 14.51 18.51
C MET A 269 3.88 16.01 18.24
N PRO A 270 4.05 16.48 16.98
CA PRO A 270 3.95 17.91 16.68
C PRO A 270 2.51 18.41 16.90
N PRO A 271 2.33 19.61 17.50
CA PRO A 271 1.02 20.26 17.61
C PRO A 271 0.60 20.85 16.24
N GLY A 272 -0.66 21.30 16.15
CA GLY A 272 -1.16 22.11 15.05
C GLY A 272 -1.98 21.37 13.99
N PHE A 273 -2.29 20.10 14.19
CA PHE A 273 -3.13 19.34 13.24
C PHE A 273 -4.52 19.96 13.04
N GLY A 274 -5.07 20.67 14.04
CA GLY A 274 -6.35 21.38 13.90
C GLY A 274 -6.31 22.55 12.92
N ALA A 275 -5.13 23.17 12.75
CA ALA A 275 -4.91 24.20 11.74
C ALA A 275 -4.47 23.61 10.38
N MET A 276 -3.98 22.36 10.38
CA MET A 276 -3.48 21.67 9.20
C MET A 276 -4.54 20.85 8.46
N MET A 277 -5.60 20.42 9.15
CA MET A 277 -6.65 19.56 8.60
C MET A 277 -8.03 20.20 8.80
N THR A 278 -8.91 20.00 7.81
CA THR A 278 -10.31 20.40 7.99
C THR A 278 -11.00 19.53 9.05
N SER A 279 -12.09 20.02 9.63
CA SER A 279 -12.90 19.23 10.58
C SER A 279 -13.36 17.90 9.98
N GLN A 280 -13.68 17.85 8.67
CA GLN A 280 -14.06 16.60 7.99
C GLN A 280 -12.87 15.63 7.84
N GLN A 281 -11.66 16.11 7.54
CA GLN A 281 -10.46 15.28 7.47
C GLN A 281 -10.10 14.69 8.83
N LEU A 282 -10.21 15.49 9.89
CA LEU A 282 -10.03 15.01 11.26
C LEU A 282 -11.11 14.01 11.66
N ALA A 283 -12.36 14.21 11.24
CA ALA A 283 -13.42 13.25 11.48
C ALA A 283 -13.13 11.91 10.78
N ASP A 284 -12.70 11.95 9.50
CA ASP A 284 -12.35 10.74 8.74
C ASP A 284 -11.17 10.00 9.38
N LEU A 285 -10.10 10.71 9.74
CA LEU A 285 -8.94 10.14 10.43
C LEU A 285 -9.34 9.53 11.77
N THR A 286 -10.12 10.25 12.58
CA THR A 286 -10.60 9.79 13.88
C THR A 286 -11.48 8.56 13.75
N ALA A 287 -12.43 8.56 12.81
CA ALA A 287 -13.28 7.41 12.56
C ALA A 287 -12.48 6.19 12.11
N TRP A 288 -11.47 6.37 11.28
CA TRP A 288 -10.57 5.30 10.89
C TRP A 288 -9.77 4.78 12.08
N LEU A 289 -9.18 5.64 12.92
CA LEU A 289 -8.49 5.24 14.14
C LEU A 289 -9.42 4.49 15.12
N MET A 290 -10.67 4.95 15.28
CA MET A 290 -11.69 4.25 16.08
C MET A 290 -12.05 2.87 15.52
N SER A 291 -11.89 2.65 14.22
CA SER A 291 -12.11 1.35 13.59
C SER A 291 -10.97 0.36 13.86
N LEU A 292 -9.81 0.82 14.33
CA LEU A 292 -8.66 0.01 14.72
C LEU A 292 -8.92 -0.61 16.12
N ARG A 293 -9.66 -1.70 16.15
CA ARG A 293 -10.00 -2.41 17.39
C ARG A 293 -9.25 -3.73 17.50
N LYS A 294 -9.03 -4.21 18.72
CA LYS A 294 -8.71 -5.62 18.93
C LYS A 294 -9.83 -6.43 18.31
N PRO A 295 -9.51 -7.52 17.60
CA PRO A 295 -10.55 -8.48 17.27
C PRO A 295 -11.32 -8.81 18.56
N GLU A 296 -12.64 -8.75 18.53
CA GLU A 296 -13.47 -9.25 19.64
C GLU A 296 -12.95 -10.65 20.00
N PRO A 297 -12.76 -10.99 21.28
CA PRO A 297 -12.41 -12.35 21.63
C PRO A 297 -13.52 -13.24 21.08
N ILE A 298 -13.19 -14.01 20.06
CA ILE A 298 -14.07 -15.01 19.50
C ILE A 298 -14.32 -15.99 20.66
N SER A 299 -15.58 -16.32 20.95
CA SER A 299 -15.95 -17.05 22.17
C SER A 299 -15.20 -18.38 22.32
N ALA A 300 -15.00 -18.85 23.55
CA ALA A 300 -14.21 -20.05 23.89
C ALA A 300 -14.70 -21.37 23.26
N ASN A 301 -15.84 -21.36 22.52
CA ASN A 301 -16.41 -22.49 21.78
C ASN A 301 -15.96 -22.53 20.31
N GLU A 302 -14.96 -21.76 19.90
CA GLU A 302 -14.53 -21.74 18.51
C GLU A 302 -13.54 -22.86 18.19
N GLU A 303 -13.80 -23.45 17.06
CA GLU A 303 -13.14 -24.58 16.45
C GLU A 303 -11.67 -24.25 16.13
N GLU A 304 -10.77 -25.14 16.49
CA GLU A 304 -9.33 -25.00 16.26
C GLU A 304 -8.96 -25.50 14.88
N PHE A 305 -7.92 -24.90 14.30
CA PHE A 305 -7.32 -25.45 13.10
C PHE A 305 -6.53 -26.71 13.39
N THR A 306 -6.65 -27.70 12.48
CA THR A 306 -5.80 -28.89 12.47
C THR A 306 -5.45 -29.27 11.04
N PHE A 307 -4.28 -29.89 10.87
CA PHE A 307 -3.85 -30.46 9.60
C PHE A 307 -3.90 -31.99 9.64
N GLN A 308 -4.29 -32.59 8.52
CA GLN A 308 -4.21 -34.01 8.27
C GLN A 308 -3.61 -34.23 6.88
N GLN A 309 -2.50 -34.93 6.79
CA GLN A 309 -1.91 -35.26 5.49
C GLN A 309 -2.27 -36.67 5.07
N GLU A 310 -2.80 -36.81 3.85
CA GLU A 310 -3.13 -38.08 3.22
C GLU A 310 -2.42 -38.16 1.85
N GLY A 311 -1.29 -38.86 1.80
CA GLY A 311 -0.47 -38.94 0.59
C GLY A 311 -0.01 -37.57 0.10
N LYS A 312 -0.50 -37.14 -1.05
CA LYS A 312 -0.18 -35.83 -1.66
C LYS A 312 -1.23 -34.76 -1.36
N GLU A 313 -2.12 -34.97 -0.45
CA GLU A 313 -3.13 -34.01 -0.02
C GLU A 313 -2.91 -33.58 1.43
N LEU A 314 -2.85 -32.29 1.67
CA LEU A 314 -2.84 -31.71 3.00
C LEU A 314 -4.21 -31.10 3.29
N HIS A 315 -4.98 -31.72 4.17
CA HIS A 315 -6.29 -31.26 4.56
C HIS A 315 -6.21 -30.30 5.73
N LEU A 316 -6.83 -29.13 5.59
CA LEU A 316 -7.01 -28.16 6.67
C LEU A 316 -8.43 -28.26 7.21
N HIS A 317 -8.55 -28.50 8.49
CA HIS A 317 -9.82 -28.51 9.21
C HIS A 317 -9.92 -27.31 10.16
N LEU A 318 -11.15 -26.83 10.33
CA LEU A 318 -11.54 -25.91 11.40
C LEU A 318 -12.63 -26.65 12.20
N GLY A 319 -12.28 -27.12 13.41
CA GLY A 319 -13.08 -28.09 14.14
C GLY A 319 -13.34 -29.34 13.30
N LYS A 320 -14.61 -29.68 13.12
CA LYS A 320 -15.05 -30.85 12.32
C LYS A 320 -15.16 -30.55 10.81
N THR A 321 -15.05 -29.29 10.40
CA THR A 321 -15.23 -28.88 9.00
C THR A 321 -13.90 -28.89 8.26
N ARG A 322 -13.76 -29.72 7.21
CA ARG A 322 -12.64 -29.60 6.27
C ARG A 322 -12.86 -28.34 5.43
N VAL A 323 -12.07 -27.31 5.69
CA VAL A 323 -12.21 -25.97 5.07
C VAL A 323 -11.38 -25.82 3.81
N ALA A 324 -10.32 -26.61 3.61
CA ALA A 324 -9.51 -26.63 2.40
C ALA A 324 -8.73 -27.93 2.27
N THR A 325 -8.30 -28.25 1.05
CA THR A 325 -7.30 -29.29 0.75
C THR A 325 -6.21 -28.64 -0.10
N TYR A 326 -4.95 -28.70 0.32
CA TYR A 326 -3.80 -28.29 -0.45
C TYR A 326 -3.19 -29.48 -1.18
N LEU A 327 -3.01 -29.35 -2.49
CA LEU A 327 -2.47 -30.39 -3.34
C LEU A 327 -0.95 -30.26 -3.46
N LEU A 328 -0.20 -31.16 -2.82
CA LEU A 328 1.26 -31.31 -2.96
C LEU A 328 1.63 -31.96 -4.31
N GLY A 329 0.70 -32.62 -4.95
CA GLY A 329 0.85 -33.24 -6.27
C GLY A 329 -0.45 -33.86 -6.75
N HIS A 330 -0.66 -33.82 -8.05
CA HIS A 330 -1.81 -34.46 -8.70
C HIS A 330 -1.40 -34.87 -10.11
N GLU A 331 -1.92 -35.98 -10.62
CA GLU A 331 -1.50 -36.55 -11.90
C GLU A 331 -1.75 -35.63 -13.11
N LYS A 332 -2.88 -34.91 -13.10
CA LYS A 332 -3.31 -34.02 -14.20
C LYS A 332 -3.09 -32.54 -13.90
N LEU A 333 -3.09 -32.14 -12.62
CA LEU A 333 -2.82 -30.76 -12.21
C LEU A 333 -1.34 -30.59 -11.87
N THR A 334 -0.58 -30.06 -12.78
CA THR A 334 0.89 -29.97 -12.69
C THR A 334 1.38 -28.80 -11.84
N ARG A 335 0.54 -28.24 -10.95
CA ARG A 335 0.88 -27.14 -10.04
C ARG A 335 0.17 -27.25 -8.70
N ARG A 336 0.56 -26.38 -7.75
CA ARG A 336 -0.06 -26.30 -6.41
C ARG A 336 -1.41 -25.60 -6.45
N ALA A 337 -2.33 -26.02 -5.60
CA ALA A 337 -3.63 -25.36 -5.43
C ALA A 337 -4.28 -25.75 -4.10
N PHE A 338 -5.07 -24.84 -3.55
CA PHE A 338 -6.11 -25.17 -2.58
C PHE A 338 -7.41 -25.51 -3.32
N VAL A 339 -7.99 -26.61 -3.00
CA VAL A 339 -9.22 -27.12 -3.63
C VAL A 339 -10.30 -27.38 -2.58
N ASN A 340 -11.55 -27.46 -3.04
CA ASN A 340 -12.70 -27.81 -2.22
C ASN A 340 -12.87 -26.91 -0.99
N MET A 341 -12.57 -25.63 -1.15
CA MET A 341 -12.58 -24.68 -0.04
C MET A 341 -14.00 -24.36 0.42
N ARG A 342 -14.11 -24.17 1.74
CA ARG A 342 -15.39 -23.91 2.42
C ARG A 342 -15.23 -22.80 3.45
N THR A 343 -16.36 -22.17 3.78
CA THR A 343 -16.47 -21.29 4.95
C THR A 343 -16.42 -22.12 6.24
N PRO A 344 -16.27 -21.48 7.43
CA PRO A 344 -16.37 -22.16 8.72
C PRO A 344 -17.67 -22.96 8.88
N SER A 345 -18.80 -22.46 8.40
CA SER A 345 -20.08 -23.18 8.45
C SER A 345 -20.23 -24.29 7.39
N GLY A 346 -19.21 -24.50 6.55
CA GLY A 346 -19.18 -25.55 5.54
C GLY A 346 -19.76 -25.16 4.17
N ILE A 347 -20.13 -23.90 3.94
CA ILE A 347 -20.58 -23.42 2.62
C ILE A 347 -19.43 -23.55 1.62
N LYS A 348 -19.67 -24.23 0.50
CA LYS A 348 -18.67 -24.40 -0.55
C LYS A 348 -18.43 -23.09 -1.28
N ILE A 349 -17.17 -22.68 -1.34
CA ILE A 349 -16.74 -21.42 -1.96
C ILE A 349 -16.07 -21.65 -3.32
N THR A 350 -15.23 -22.66 -3.47
CA THR A 350 -14.61 -22.99 -4.76
C THR A 350 -15.35 -24.16 -5.41
N ARG A 351 -15.20 -24.29 -6.74
CA ARG A 351 -15.76 -25.44 -7.47
C ARG A 351 -15.26 -26.77 -6.88
N ASN A 352 -15.99 -27.87 -7.15
CA ASN A 352 -15.50 -29.22 -6.85
C ASN A 352 -14.23 -29.51 -7.65
N PHE A 353 -13.26 -30.11 -6.99
CA PHE A 353 -12.08 -30.61 -7.68
C PHE A 353 -11.74 -32.03 -7.20
N PRO A 354 -11.51 -32.99 -8.10
CA PRO A 354 -11.85 -32.89 -9.53
C PRO A 354 -13.35 -32.66 -9.73
N PRO A 355 -13.79 -32.08 -10.86
CA PRO A 355 -15.21 -31.94 -11.17
C PRO A 355 -15.89 -33.32 -11.18
N ARG A 356 -16.95 -33.46 -10.42
CA ARG A 356 -17.63 -34.77 -10.23
C ARG A 356 -19.02 -34.83 -10.85
N ARG A 357 -19.61 -33.67 -11.18
CA ARG A 357 -20.98 -33.54 -11.65
C ARG A 357 -21.06 -32.62 -12.85
N PRO A 358 -22.08 -32.78 -13.73
CA PRO A 358 -22.29 -31.87 -14.86
C PRO A 358 -22.39 -30.39 -14.46
N GLU A 359 -22.96 -30.07 -13.29
CA GLU A 359 -23.06 -28.70 -12.79
C GLU A 359 -21.71 -28.06 -12.38
N ASP A 360 -20.66 -28.85 -12.21
CA ASP A 360 -19.30 -28.34 -11.98
C ASP A 360 -18.66 -27.85 -13.29
N ILE A 361 -19.26 -28.20 -14.42
CA ILE A 361 -18.86 -27.80 -15.76
C ILE A 361 -19.92 -26.85 -16.29
N ASP A 362 -19.53 -25.66 -16.74
CA ASP A 362 -20.45 -24.72 -17.37
C ASP A 362 -20.70 -25.12 -18.84
N PRO A 363 -21.87 -25.68 -19.20
CA PRO A 363 -22.14 -26.10 -20.57
C PRO A 363 -22.23 -24.94 -21.56
N SER A 364 -22.43 -23.71 -21.06
CA SER A 364 -22.46 -22.51 -21.89
C SER A 364 -21.08 -21.90 -22.12
N SER A 365 -20.07 -22.35 -21.40
CA SER A 365 -18.69 -21.92 -21.57
C SER A 365 -17.98 -22.88 -22.53
N ARG A 366 -17.59 -22.37 -23.71
CA ARG A 366 -16.70 -23.12 -24.62
C ARG A 366 -15.44 -23.60 -23.91
N ASP A 367 -15.02 -22.88 -22.90
CA ASP A 367 -13.81 -23.12 -22.15
C ASP A 367 -13.97 -24.27 -21.16
N ASP A 368 -15.10 -24.41 -20.47
CA ASP A 368 -15.35 -25.56 -19.58
C ASP A 368 -15.61 -26.86 -20.37
N GLN A 369 -15.95 -26.77 -21.65
CA GLN A 369 -16.10 -27.94 -22.54
C GLN A 369 -14.76 -28.50 -23.03
N ARG A 370 -13.66 -27.74 -22.89
CA ARG A 370 -12.33 -28.24 -23.20
C ARG A 370 -11.85 -29.18 -22.09
N ILE A 371 -11.28 -30.32 -22.49
CA ILE A 371 -10.87 -31.39 -21.57
C ILE A 371 -9.96 -30.90 -20.43
N ILE A 372 -9.16 -29.87 -20.66
CA ILE A 372 -8.18 -29.36 -19.70
C ILE A 372 -8.76 -28.31 -18.72
N HIS A 373 -9.80 -27.57 -19.11
CA HIS A 373 -10.35 -26.46 -18.30
C HIS A 373 -10.85 -26.86 -16.92
N PRO A 374 -11.54 -28.00 -16.75
CA PRO A 374 -11.95 -28.47 -15.43
C PRO A 374 -10.78 -28.73 -14.48
N VAL A 375 -9.62 -29.10 -15.01
CA VAL A 375 -8.38 -29.32 -14.25
C VAL A 375 -7.60 -28.03 -14.07
N MET A 376 -7.51 -27.21 -15.10
CA MET A 376 -6.75 -25.97 -15.12
C MET A 376 -7.25 -24.93 -14.11
N HIS A 377 -8.51 -24.92 -13.75
CA HIS A 377 -9.10 -23.99 -12.79
C HIS A 377 -9.61 -24.72 -11.53
N PRO A 378 -8.72 -25.16 -10.61
CA PRO A 378 -9.08 -26.12 -9.57
C PRO A 378 -9.80 -25.54 -8.35
N GLY A 379 -9.41 -24.37 -7.90
CA GLY A 379 -9.91 -23.76 -6.66
C GLY A 379 -9.28 -22.40 -6.41
N LEU A 380 -8.26 -22.33 -5.57
CA LEU A 380 -7.42 -21.14 -5.33
C LEU A 380 -5.96 -21.52 -5.61
N TRP A 381 -5.30 -20.78 -6.48
CA TRP A 381 -3.93 -21.11 -6.92
C TRP A 381 -3.15 -19.85 -7.31
N MET A 382 -1.82 -19.99 -7.37
CA MET A 382 -0.93 -19.00 -8.01
C MET A 382 -0.30 -19.64 -9.25
N SER A 383 -0.32 -18.94 -10.37
CA SER A 383 0.26 -19.42 -11.63
C SER A 383 0.48 -18.29 -12.63
N PHE A 384 1.27 -18.60 -13.67
CA PHE A 384 1.69 -17.62 -14.67
C PHE A 384 1.62 -18.26 -16.05
N GLY A 385 0.99 -17.57 -16.99
CA GLY A 385 0.92 -18.01 -18.39
C GLY A 385 2.23 -17.83 -19.15
N TRP A 386 3.21 -17.14 -18.56
CA TRP A 386 4.52 -16.99 -19.18
C TRP A 386 5.62 -16.65 -18.17
N ILE A 387 6.55 -17.59 -17.97
CA ILE A 387 7.84 -17.34 -17.31
C ILE A 387 8.92 -17.95 -18.22
N ASP A 388 9.78 -17.11 -18.83
CA ASP A 388 10.81 -17.54 -19.79
C ASP A 388 10.28 -18.47 -20.89
N GLY A 389 9.11 -18.17 -21.46
CA GLY A 389 8.48 -18.98 -22.51
C GLY A 389 7.64 -20.15 -22.01
N ASN A 390 7.66 -20.47 -20.73
CA ASN A 390 6.96 -21.61 -20.15
C ASN A 390 5.57 -21.22 -19.62
N ASP A 391 4.55 -22.02 -19.94
CA ASP A 391 3.16 -21.78 -19.52
C ASP A 391 2.74 -22.74 -18.40
N TYR A 392 2.70 -22.21 -17.18
CA TYR A 392 2.25 -22.95 -16.00
C TYR A 392 0.74 -22.78 -15.77
N TRP A 393 0.11 -21.81 -16.40
CA TRP A 393 -1.34 -21.62 -16.28
C TRP A 393 -2.10 -22.69 -17.03
N ARG A 394 -1.71 -22.97 -18.27
CA ARG A 394 -2.35 -23.99 -19.14
C ARG A 394 -1.77 -25.39 -18.95
N LEU A 395 -0.90 -25.56 -17.94
CA LEU A 395 -0.33 -26.84 -17.52
C LEU A 395 0.61 -27.49 -18.57
N THR A 396 1.15 -26.72 -19.51
CA THR A 396 2.17 -27.24 -20.46
C THR A 396 3.51 -27.42 -19.76
N SER A 397 3.79 -26.58 -18.75
CA SER A 397 4.96 -26.72 -17.90
C SER A 397 4.54 -27.07 -16.47
N LYS A 398 5.47 -27.63 -15.69
CA LYS A 398 5.20 -28.21 -14.37
C LYS A 398 5.79 -27.37 -13.23
N VAL A 399 5.01 -27.21 -12.18
CA VAL A 399 5.49 -26.77 -10.86
C VAL A 399 5.57 -28.02 -9.97
N GLN A 400 6.75 -28.33 -9.49
CA GLN A 400 7.02 -29.52 -8.68
C GLN A 400 7.23 -29.14 -7.22
N PHE A 401 6.48 -29.78 -6.31
CA PHE A 401 6.75 -29.69 -4.88
C PHE A 401 8.14 -30.28 -4.59
N GLU A 402 8.98 -29.52 -3.90
CA GLU A 402 10.30 -29.99 -3.49
C GLU A 402 10.27 -30.45 -2.02
N LYS A 403 9.83 -29.57 -1.13
CA LYS A 403 9.80 -29.86 0.32
C LYS A 403 8.96 -28.83 1.07
N TYR A 404 8.63 -29.16 2.31
CA TYR A 404 8.28 -28.17 3.30
C TYR A 404 9.52 -27.38 3.73
N LEU A 405 9.37 -26.07 3.90
CA LEU A 405 10.33 -25.21 4.60
C LEU A 405 9.96 -25.11 6.07
N GLU A 406 8.67 -25.09 6.34
CA GLU A 406 8.07 -25.26 7.66
C GLU A 406 6.96 -26.28 7.55
N GLU A 407 7.02 -27.33 8.38
CA GLU A 407 5.99 -28.36 8.44
C GLU A 407 4.64 -27.76 8.85
N PRO A 408 3.51 -28.35 8.41
CA PRO A 408 2.18 -27.93 8.83
C PRO A 408 2.03 -27.94 10.35
N ALA A 409 1.76 -26.78 10.92
CA ALA A 409 1.57 -26.60 12.36
C ALA A 409 0.33 -25.74 12.63
N SER A 410 -0.36 -26.01 13.73
CA SER A 410 -1.52 -25.24 14.16
C SER A 410 -1.46 -24.95 15.65
N SER A 411 -1.97 -23.79 16.03
CA SER A 411 -2.08 -23.35 17.43
C SER A 411 -3.40 -22.61 17.60
N GLY A 412 -4.42 -23.35 18.03
CA GLY A 412 -5.76 -22.82 18.21
C GLY A 412 -6.33 -22.19 16.93
N ARG A 413 -6.38 -20.88 16.87
CA ARG A 413 -6.97 -20.10 15.78
C ARG A 413 -6.06 -19.80 14.60
N GLU A 414 -4.82 -20.24 14.65
CA GLU A 414 -3.84 -20.05 13.58
C GLU A 414 -3.33 -21.40 13.08
N ALA A 415 -3.03 -21.45 11.79
CA ALA A 415 -2.37 -22.57 11.16
C ALA A 415 -1.37 -22.06 10.14
N THR A 416 -0.20 -22.67 10.06
CA THR A 416 0.88 -22.25 9.18
C THR A 416 1.57 -23.44 8.53
N PHE A 417 2.09 -23.24 7.33
CA PHE A 417 3.10 -24.09 6.70
C PHE A 417 3.80 -23.31 5.60
N SER A 418 4.97 -23.78 5.21
CA SER A 418 5.72 -23.17 4.12
C SER A 418 6.24 -24.24 3.18
N THR A 419 6.24 -23.95 1.88
CA THR A 419 6.68 -24.88 0.83
C THR A 419 7.75 -24.29 -0.04
N ARG A 420 8.60 -25.16 -0.61
CA ARG A 420 9.44 -24.86 -1.75
C ARG A 420 8.96 -25.65 -2.95
N ASP A 421 8.76 -24.94 -4.06
CA ASP A 421 8.36 -25.49 -5.32
C ASP A 421 9.33 -25.10 -6.43
N ARG A 422 9.58 -26.01 -7.38
CA ARG A 422 10.39 -25.76 -8.58
C ARG A 422 9.50 -25.57 -9.79
N TYR A 423 9.71 -24.50 -10.50
CA TYR A 423 9.14 -24.25 -11.81
C TYR A 423 10.03 -24.86 -12.87
N LEU A 424 9.61 -25.96 -13.47
CA LEU A 424 10.38 -26.68 -14.47
C LEU A 424 10.11 -26.12 -15.87
N ASP A 425 11.10 -26.21 -16.74
CA ASP A 425 10.92 -25.93 -18.17
C ASP A 425 9.91 -26.89 -18.81
N GLU A 426 9.52 -26.63 -20.06
CA GLU A 426 8.54 -27.45 -20.80
C GLU A 426 9.02 -28.90 -21.00
N GLN A 427 10.33 -29.10 -21.05
CA GLN A 427 10.96 -30.43 -21.13
C GLN A 427 11.00 -31.14 -19.78
N GLY A 428 10.77 -30.42 -18.65
CA GLY A 428 10.82 -30.97 -17.30
C GLY A 428 12.22 -31.27 -16.77
N THR A 429 13.26 -30.77 -17.44
CA THR A 429 14.67 -31.05 -17.15
C THR A 429 15.39 -29.91 -16.45
N GLY A 430 15.03 -28.66 -16.73
CA GLY A 430 15.64 -27.47 -16.16
C GLY A 430 14.74 -26.77 -15.16
N THR A 431 15.33 -26.09 -14.18
CA THR A 431 14.62 -25.22 -13.24
C THR A 431 14.63 -23.78 -13.78
N VAL A 432 13.46 -23.26 -14.10
CA VAL A 432 13.27 -21.87 -14.55
C VAL A 432 13.38 -20.94 -13.33
N CYS A 433 12.63 -21.22 -12.28
CA CYS A 433 12.75 -20.52 -11.00
C CYS A 433 12.27 -21.41 -9.85
N VAL A 434 12.62 -20.99 -8.63
CA VAL A 434 12.16 -21.56 -7.37
C VAL A 434 11.14 -20.62 -6.76
N GLN A 435 10.10 -21.17 -6.16
CA GLN A 435 9.12 -20.43 -5.38
C GLN A 435 9.11 -20.95 -3.95
N ASP A 436 9.45 -20.10 -3.00
CA ASP A 436 9.21 -20.32 -1.57
C ASP A 436 7.89 -19.64 -1.20
N THR A 437 7.00 -20.38 -0.55
CA THR A 437 5.67 -19.85 -0.22
C THR A 437 5.34 -20.08 1.25
N ASN A 438 4.95 -19.00 1.93
CA ASN A 438 4.45 -19.04 3.30
C ASN A 438 2.93 -18.89 3.29
N TYR A 439 2.26 -19.79 3.98
CA TYR A 439 0.81 -19.77 4.20
C TYR A 439 0.53 -19.61 5.69
N ARG A 440 -0.30 -18.62 6.03
CA ARG A 440 -0.82 -18.44 7.38
C ARG A 440 -2.34 -18.32 7.32
N PHE A 441 -3.02 -19.18 8.04
CA PHE A 441 -4.46 -19.18 8.22
C PHE A 441 -4.79 -18.62 9.59
N ARG A 442 -5.85 -17.83 9.64
CA ARG A 442 -6.37 -17.27 10.88
C ARG A 442 -7.90 -17.28 10.84
N ARG A 443 -8.52 -17.70 11.95
CA ARG A 443 -9.95 -17.50 12.13
C ARG A 443 -10.21 -16.03 12.44
N VAL A 444 -11.07 -15.40 11.66
CA VAL A 444 -11.48 -14.00 11.79
C VAL A 444 -13.01 -13.90 11.86
N PRO A 445 -13.61 -12.81 12.40
CA PRO A 445 -15.06 -12.68 12.51
C PRO A 445 -15.80 -12.92 11.20
N ALA A 446 -15.26 -12.48 10.09
CA ALA A 446 -15.85 -12.65 8.77
C ALA A 446 -15.73 -14.09 8.21
N GLY A 447 -14.83 -14.92 8.74
CA GLY A 447 -14.57 -16.26 8.23
C GLY A 447 -13.14 -16.73 8.43
N ILE A 448 -12.42 -17.02 7.35
CA ILE A 448 -11.02 -17.47 7.37
C ILE A 448 -10.16 -16.50 6.56
N GLN A 449 -9.16 -15.94 7.20
CA GLN A 449 -8.10 -15.17 6.55
C GLN A 449 -6.96 -16.09 6.16
N ILE A 450 -6.44 -15.93 4.95
CA ILE A 450 -5.24 -16.59 4.43
C ILE A 450 -4.24 -15.51 4.03
N ASN A 451 -3.09 -15.46 4.67
CA ASN A 451 -1.96 -14.70 4.18
C ASN A 451 -1.11 -15.62 3.31
N TRP A 452 -0.98 -15.26 2.06
CA TRP A 452 -0.21 -15.97 1.04
C TRP A 452 0.96 -15.10 0.63
N GLU A 453 2.16 -15.52 0.95
CA GLU A 453 3.39 -14.82 0.57
C GLU A 453 4.29 -15.75 -0.23
N ALA A 454 4.59 -15.38 -1.47
CA ALA A 454 5.43 -16.14 -2.38
C ALA A 454 6.67 -15.33 -2.75
N THR A 455 7.84 -15.97 -2.73
CA THR A 455 9.12 -15.40 -3.14
C THR A 455 9.70 -16.23 -4.28
N PHE A 456 9.94 -15.58 -5.42
CA PHE A 456 10.48 -16.19 -6.64
C PHE A 456 11.94 -15.81 -6.82
N TYR A 457 12.78 -16.78 -7.15
CA TYR A 457 14.21 -16.56 -7.37
C TYR A 457 14.84 -17.69 -8.20
N ASN A 458 16.06 -17.43 -8.70
CA ASN A 458 16.95 -18.45 -9.25
C ASN A 458 18.39 -18.07 -8.89
N GLU A 459 19.14 -19.00 -8.28
CA GLU A 459 20.52 -18.74 -7.83
C GLU A 459 21.54 -18.85 -8.96
N ASP A 460 21.15 -19.38 -10.12
CA ASP A 460 22.09 -19.72 -11.20
C ASP A 460 21.94 -18.79 -12.42
N ARG A 461 20.74 -18.26 -12.68
CA ARG A 461 20.46 -17.44 -13.85
C ARG A 461 19.35 -16.43 -13.62
N ASP A 462 19.26 -15.44 -14.51
CA ASP A 462 18.11 -14.55 -14.63
C ASP A 462 16.89 -15.29 -15.19
N PHE A 463 15.69 -14.79 -14.90
CA PHE A 463 14.45 -15.21 -15.56
C PHE A 463 13.47 -14.04 -15.70
N LEU A 464 12.48 -14.19 -16.56
CA LEU A 464 11.54 -13.14 -16.90
C LEU A 464 10.09 -13.59 -16.65
N PHE A 465 9.32 -12.75 -15.94
CA PHE A 465 7.86 -12.80 -16.02
C PHE A 465 7.38 -12.00 -17.21
N GLY A 466 6.59 -12.64 -18.08
CA GLY A 466 5.97 -11.99 -19.21
C GLY A 466 4.66 -11.29 -18.83
N ASP A 467 4.27 -10.37 -19.68
CA ASP A 467 3.01 -9.66 -19.58
C ASP A 467 1.88 -10.52 -20.17
N GLN A 468 1.13 -11.19 -19.31
CA GLN A 468 0.06 -12.13 -19.66
C GLN A 468 -1.22 -11.83 -18.88
N GLU A 469 -2.39 -11.96 -19.54
CA GLU A 469 -3.68 -11.76 -18.87
C GLU A 469 -4.01 -12.86 -17.85
N GLU A 470 -3.50 -14.06 -18.05
CA GLU A 470 -3.70 -15.24 -17.20
C GLU A 470 -2.47 -15.46 -16.32
N SER A 471 -2.36 -14.67 -15.27
CA SER A 471 -1.22 -14.70 -14.34
C SER A 471 -1.64 -14.25 -12.94
N GLY A 472 -0.85 -14.65 -11.94
CA GLY A 472 -0.99 -14.23 -10.56
C GLY A 472 -1.78 -15.17 -9.67
N LEU A 473 -2.35 -14.62 -8.58
CA LEU A 473 -3.22 -15.36 -7.66
C LEU A 473 -4.62 -15.45 -8.26
N ALA A 474 -5.11 -16.68 -8.43
CA ALA A 474 -6.37 -16.92 -9.10
C ALA A 474 -7.30 -17.83 -8.32
N LEU A 475 -8.59 -17.70 -8.55
CA LEU A 475 -9.62 -18.53 -7.97
C LEU A 475 -10.68 -18.98 -8.99
N ARG A 476 -11.31 -20.11 -8.70
CA ARG A 476 -12.51 -20.59 -9.39
C ARG A 476 -13.62 -20.76 -8.38
N ILE A 477 -14.58 -19.84 -8.41
CA ILE A 477 -15.73 -19.84 -7.47
C ILE A 477 -16.68 -21.03 -7.74
N ALA A 478 -17.39 -21.49 -6.73
CA ALA A 478 -18.41 -22.53 -6.86
C ALA A 478 -19.55 -22.11 -7.79
N SER A 479 -20.11 -23.07 -8.54
CA SER A 479 -21.11 -22.79 -9.57
C SER A 479 -22.30 -21.95 -9.11
N PRO A 480 -22.90 -22.14 -7.91
CA PRO A 480 -23.99 -21.30 -7.43
C PRO A 480 -23.59 -19.84 -7.17
N LEU A 481 -22.30 -19.58 -6.92
CA LEU A 481 -21.76 -18.26 -6.64
C LEU A 481 -21.26 -17.52 -7.90
N ARG A 482 -21.43 -18.07 -9.09
CA ARG A 482 -21.04 -17.41 -10.35
C ARG A 482 -21.96 -16.22 -10.65
N VAL A 483 -21.46 -15.24 -11.41
CA VAL A 483 -22.28 -14.18 -11.99
C VAL A 483 -23.18 -14.78 -13.08
N LYS A 484 -22.59 -15.53 -14.02
CA LYS A 484 -23.32 -16.20 -15.10
C LYS A 484 -23.80 -17.57 -14.63
N GLY A 485 -25.11 -17.80 -14.64
CA GLY A 485 -25.73 -19.07 -14.25
C GLY A 485 -25.74 -19.34 -12.75
N GLY A 486 -25.48 -18.35 -11.93
CA GLY A 486 -25.60 -18.34 -10.48
C GLY A 486 -26.24 -17.04 -9.99
N ASN A 487 -26.06 -16.72 -8.72
CA ASN A 487 -26.54 -15.47 -8.11
C ASN A 487 -25.39 -14.58 -7.60
N GLY A 488 -24.19 -14.82 -8.10
CA GLY A 488 -22.99 -14.13 -7.67
C GLY A 488 -22.84 -12.75 -8.24
N ARG A 489 -21.88 -12.03 -7.66
CA ARG A 489 -21.36 -10.75 -8.16
C ARG A 489 -19.86 -10.67 -7.97
N ILE A 490 -19.20 -9.91 -8.82
CA ILE A 490 -17.84 -9.42 -8.61
C ILE A 490 -17.95 -7.94 -8.27
N LEU A 491 -17.19 -7.47 -7.30
CA LEU A 491 -17.14 -6.07 -6.88
C LEU A 491 -15.71 -5.71 -6.48
N ASN A 492 -15.21 -4.56 -6.92
CA ASN A 492 -13.90 -4.03 -6.49
C ASN A 492 -14.03 -2.73 -5.67
N ASP A 493 -12.91 -2.21 -5.21
CA ASP A 493 -12.78 -0.98 -4.41
C ASP A 493 -13.28 0.28 -5.13
N ARG A 494 -13.36 0.26 -6.46
CA ARG A 494 -13.88 1.35 -7.29
C ARG A 494 -15.40 1.30 -7.47
N GLY A 495 -16.07 0.29 -6.93
CA GLY A 495 -17.50 0.06 -7.13
C GLY A 495 -17.87 -0.56 -8.50
N GLU A 496 -16.86 -0.97 -9.28
CA GLU A 496 -17.03 -1.63 -10.56
C GLU A 496 -17.52 -3.06 -10.35
N LYS A 497 -18.43 -3.53 -11.21
CA LYS A 497 -19.15 -4.78 -11.01
C LYS A 497 -18.97 -5.74 -12.17
N ASN A 498 -18.92 -7.04 -11.83
CA ASN A 498 -18.90 -8.19 -12.73
C ASN A 498 -17.77 -8.14 -13.76
N GLY A 499 -17.64 -9.16 -14.60
CA GLY A 499 -16.56 -9.23 -15.57
C GLY A 499 -16.50 -8.02 -16.50
N THR A 500 -17.63 -7.50 -16.94
CA THR A 500 -17.71 -6.34 -17.85
C THR A 500 -17.11 -5.06 -17.22
N GLY A 501 -17.31 -4.86 -15.92
CA GLY A 501 -16.81 -3.67 -15.22
C GLY A 501 -15.40 -3.84 -14.67
N THR A 502 -15.05 -5.03 -14.18
CA THR A 502 -13.81 -5.26 -13.43
C THR A 502 -12.67 -5.83 -14.26
N TRP A 503 -12.95 -6.50 -15.40
CA TRP A 503 -11.89 -7.09 -16.23
C TRP A 503 -10.89 -6.04 -16.74
N GLY A 504 -9.61 -6.32 -16.59
CA GLY A 504 -8.53 -5.43 -17.00
C GLY A 504 -8.42 -4.14 -16.16
N ARG A 505 -9.08 -4.07 -14.99
CA ARG A 505 -9.03 -2.91 -14.10
C ARG A 505 -8.09 -3.13 -12.94
N LYS A 506 -7.36 -2.08 -12.55
CA LYS A 506 -6.58 -2.05 -11.31
C LYS A 506 -7.52 -2.01 -10.11
N PHE A 507 -7.14 -2.68 -9.03
CA PHE A 507 -7.92 -2.71 -7.79
C PHE A 507 -7.00 -2.82 -6.57
N ARG A 508 -7.50 -2.35 -5.44
CA ARG A 508 -6.88 -2.56 -4.12
C ARG A 508 -7.46 -3.78 -3.40
N TRP A 509 -8.72 -4.05 -3.65
CA TRP A 509 -9.40 -5.29 -3.25
C TRP A 509 -10.47 -5.65 -4.28
N ILE A 510 -10.76 -6.92 -4.38
CA ILE A 510 -11.81 -7.45 -5.23
C ILE A 510 -12.49 -8.63 -4.55
N ASP A 511 -13.82 -8.63 -4.58
CA ASP A 511 -14.68 -9.65 -3.97
C ASP A 511 -15.45 -10.40 -5.03
N TYR A 512 -15.47 -11.72 -4.94
CA TYR A 512 -16.36 -12.57 -5.71
C TYR A 512 -17.25 -13.34 -4.75
N SER A 513 -18.52 -12.98 -4.65
CA SER A 513 -19.46 -13.51 -3.68
C SER A 513 -20.87 -13.66 -4.24
N GLY A 514 -21.68 -14.49 -3.58
CA GLY A 514 -23.09 -14.71 -3.89
C GLY A 514 -23.87 -15.16 -2.67
N VAL A 515 -25.11 -15.59 -2.86
CA VAL A 515 -25.99 -16.06 -1.78
C VAL A 515 -26.22 -17.56 -1.92
N ILE A 516 -25.96 -18.33 -0.87
CA ILE A 516 -26.28 -19.75 -0.76
C ILE A 516 -27.05 -19.99 0.54
N ASN A 517 -28.20 -20.65 0.45
CA ASN A 517 -29.05 -20.97 1.61
C ASN A 517 -29.37 -19.74 2.48
N GLY A 518 -29.63 -18.61 1.84
CA GLY A 518 -29.96 -17.36 2.54
C GLY A 518 -28.73 -16.57 3.05
N LYS A 519 -27.56 -17.16 3.10
CA LYS A 519 -26.32 -16.51 3.56
C LYS A 519 -25.49 -16.01 2.38
N ARG A 520 -24.89 -14.84 2.51
CA ARG A 520 -23.88 -14.40 1.56
C ARG A 520 -22.54 -15.03 1.90
N ALA A 521 -21.86 -15.57 0.88
CA ALA A 521 -20.55 -16.18 1.04
C ALA A 521 -19.67 -15.90 -0.19
N GLY A 522 -18.35 -15.85 0.00
CA GLY A 522 -17.43 -15.57 -1.10
C GLY A 522 -15.96 -15.52 -0.71
N ILE A 523 -15.16 -14.99 -1.63
CA ILE A 523 -13.72 -14.76 -1.48
C ILE A 523 -13.41 -13.31 -1.79
N LEU A 524 -12.84 -12.61 -0.82
CA LEU A 524 -12.26 -11.28 -0.96
C LEU A 524 -10.75 -11.41 -1.10
N VAL A 525 -10.16 -10.80 -2.11
CA VAL A 525 -8.72 -10.80 -2.39
C VAL A 525 -8.18 -9.38 -2.27
N ILE A 526 -7.11 -9.22 -1.49
CA ILE A 526 -6.43 -7.96 -1.22
C ILE A 526 -4.94 -8.15 -1.55
N PRO A 527 -4.45 -7.63 -2.69
CA PRO A 527 -3.02 -7.62 -2.99
C PRO A 527 -2.25 -6.75 -1.98
N ASP A 528 -1.07 -7.20 -1.58
CA ASP A 528 -0.18 -6.38 -0.76
C ASP A 528 0.27 -5.15 -1.57
N PRO A 529 0.14 -3.92 -1.03
CA PRO A 529 0.64 -2.71 -1.69
C PRO A 529 2.15 -2.73 -1.98
N ALA A 530 2.92 -3.55 -1.26
CA ALA A 530 4.35 -3.75 -1.49
C ALA A 530 4.67 -4.74 -2.62
N ASN A 531 3.68 -5.29 -3.29
CA ASN A 531 3.90 -6.09 -4.49
C ASN A 531 4.62 -5.27 -5.57
N PRO A 532 5.40 -5.89 -6.46
CA PRO A 532 6.20 -5.18 -7.47
C PRO A 532 5.37 -4.22 -8.33
N ARG A 533 4.10 -4.50 -8.48
CA ARG A 533 3.13 -3.68 -9.23
C ARG A 533 1.72 -3.82 -8.64
N PRO A 534 0.85 -2.81 -8.84
CA PRO A 534 -0.58 -2.97 -8.61
C PRO A 534 -1.13 -4.16 -9.40
N CYS A 535 -2.10 -4.86 -8.86
CA CYS A 535 -2.77 -5.94 -9.57
C CYS A 535 -3.91 -5.44 -10.47
N TRP A 536 -4.07 -6.10 -11.63
CA TRP A 536 -5.23 -5.97 -12.50
C TRP A 536 -6.10 -7.20 -12.37
N SER A 537 -7.39 -7.01 -12.55
CA SER A 537 -8.35 -8.10 -12.47
C SER A 537 -8.47 -8.84 -13.81
N HIS A 538 -8.20 -10.14 -13.83
CA HIS A 538 -8.68 -11.05 -14.87
C HIS A 538 -9.95 -11.73 -14.36
N SER A 539 -11.09 -11.07 -14.51
CA SER A 539 -12.38 -11.52 -13.96
C SER A 539 -13.31 -12.00 -15.06
N ARG A 540 -13.97 -13.12 -14.80
CA ARG A 540 -14.90 -13.77 -15.72
C ARG A 540 -16.19 -14.15 -15.00
N ASP A 541 -17.32 -13.82 -15.61
CA ASP A 541 -18.66 -14.08 -15.06
C ASP A 541 -18.96 -15.58 -14.90
N TYR A 542 -18.24 -16.45 -15.63
CA TYR A 542 -18.35 -17.89 -15.46
C TYR A 542 -17.61 -18.43 -14.21
N GLY A 543 -16.98 -17.56 -13.41
CA GLY A 543 -16.49 -17.90 -12.09
C GLY A 543 -14.97 -17.88 -11.91
N VAL A 544 -14.18 -17.36 -12.85
CA VAL A 544 -12.73 -17.16 -12.70
C VAL A 544 -12.44 -15.73 -12.30
N LEU A 545 -11.50 -15.56 -11.38
CA LEU A 545 -10.91 -14.30 -11.00
C LEU A 545 -9.41 -14.51 -10.80
N ALA A 546 -8.57 -13.66 -11.40
CA ALA A 546 -7.16 -13.60 -11.07
C ALA A 546 -6.73 -12.16 -10.73
N SER A 547 -5.86 -12.06 -9.73
CA SER A 547 -5.17 -10.85 -9.29
C SER A 547 -3.79 -10.84 -9.95
N ASN A 548 -3.69 -10.17 -11.08
CA ASN A 548 -2.56 -10.25 -11.99
C ASN A 548 -1.62 -9.03 -11.86
N PRO A 549 -0.38 -9.19 -11.37
CA PRO A 549 0.61 -8.11 -11.35
C PRO A 549 1.33 -7.91 -12.70
N PHE A 550 1.08 -8.77 -13.71
CA PHE A 550 1.71 -8.76 -15.04
C PHE A 550 0.67 -8.78 -16.16
N PRO A 551 -0.12 -7.70 -16.31
CA PRO A 551 -1.24 -7.69 -17.22
C PRO A 551 -0.78 -7.63 -18.68
N LYS A 552 -1.41 -8.44 -19.53
CA LYS A 552 -1.30 -8.30 -20.97
C LYS A 552 -2.12 -7.11 -21.45
N GLN A 553 -1.62 -6.38 -22.45
CA GLN A 553 -2.49 -5.51 -23.24
C GLN A 553 -3.77 -6.28 -23.63
N PRO A 554 -4.97 -5.79 -23.34
CA PRO A 554 -5.34 -4.39 -23.16
C PRO A 554 -5.84 -4.04 -21.77
N SER A 555 -5.24 -4.56 -20.70
CA SER A 555 -5.61 -4.18 -19.33
C SER A 555 -5.48 -2.69 -19.16
N GLU A 556 -6.56 -2.02 -18.78
CA GLU A 556 -6.74 -0.57 -18.87
C GLU A 556 -6.29 0.02 -20.23
N ARG A 557 -6.15 -0.85 -21.24
CA ARG A 557 -6.05 -0.63 -22.68
C ARG A 557 -4.85 0.17 -23.20
N ARG A 558 -3.84 0.54 -22.42
CA ARG A 558 -2.80 1.46 -22.92
C ARG A 558 -1.43 1.31 -22.30
N GLU A 559 -1.22 0.39 -21.41
CA GLU A 559 0.13 0.17 -20.89
C GLU A 559 0.97 -0.63 -21.89
N PRO A 560 2.22 -0.26 -22.16
CA PRO A 560 3.07 -1.03 -23.05
C PRO A 560 3.34 -2.42 -22.48
N TYR A 561 3.66 -3.37 -23.35
CA TYR A 561 4.13 -4.71 -22.94
C TYR A 561 5.35 -4.57 -22.03
N ILE A 562 5.26 -5.10 -20.80
CA ILE A 562 6.30 -4.95 -19.80
C ILE A 562 6.66 -6.33 -19.24
N THR A 563 7.88 -6.77 -19.48
CA THR A 563 8.45 -7.92 -18.78
C THR A 563 9.03 -7.50 -17.43
N THR A 564 9.04 -8.41 -16.46
CA THR A 564 9.71 -8.23 -15.18
C THR A 564 10.86 -9.21 -15.09
N ARG A 565 12.08 -8.69 -15.16
CA ARG A 565 13.30 -9.48 -14.98
C ARG A 565 13.59 -9.65 -13.49
N VAL A 566 13.86 -10.88 -13.10
CA VAL A 566 14.46 -11.24 -11.81
C VAL A 566 15.88 -11.70 -12.10
N ARG A 567 16.85 -10.99 -11.57
CA ARG A 567 18.26 -11.32 -11.81
C ARG A 567 18.68 -12.53 -10.99
N LYS A 568 19.75 -13.20 -11.42
CA LYS A 568 20.43 -14.23 -10.63
C LYS A 568 20.61 -13.79 -9.18
N GLY A 569 20.13 -14.59 -8.24
CA GLY A 569 20.18 -14.32 -6.79
C GLY A 569 19.21 -13.25 -6.28
N GLU A 570 18.53 -12.50 -7.16
CA GLU A 570 17.48 -11.54 -6.77
C GLU A 570 16.20 -12.28 -6.36
N ARG A 571 15.46 -11.69 -5.42
CA ARG A 571 14.22 -12.26 -4.89
C ARG A 571 13.03 -11.36 -5.18
N LEU A 572 12.05 -11.88 -5.91
CA LEU A 572 10.78 -11.19 -6.20
C LEU A 572 9.70 -11.69 -5.25
N ARG A 573 9.22 -10.83 -4.38
CA ARG A 573 8.12 -11.13 -3.44
C ARG A 573 6.77 -10.75 -4.03
N MET A 574 5.77 -11.61 -3.84
CA MET A 574 4.35 -11.34 -4.11
C MET A 574 3.53 -11.81 -2.91
N ALA A 575 2.66 -10.95 -2.39
CA ALA A 575 1.85 -11.29 -1.25
C ALA A 575 0.39 -10.86 -1.42
N PHE A 576 -0.51 -11.63 -0.82
CA PHE A 576 -1.95 -11.42 -0.87
C PHE A 576 -2.56 -11.78 0.48
N THR A 577 -3.58 -11.03 0.86
CA THR A 577 -4.51 -11.46 1.88
C THR A 577 -5.81 -11.89 1.22
N ILE A 578 -6.24 -13.09 1.53
CA ILE A 578 -7.48 -13.67 1.03
C ILE A 578 -8.41 -13.89 2.24
N ILE A 579 -9.68 -13.49 2.12
CA ILE A 579 -10.66 -13.73 3.15
C ILE A 579 -11.79 -14.56 2.56
N ILE A 580 -11.92 -15.79 3.05
CA ILE A 580 -13.10 -16.63 2.82
C ILE A 580 -14.15 -16.17 3.82
N HIS A 581 -15.21 -15.56 3.33
CA HIS A 581 -16.18 -14.91 4.20
C HIS A 581 -17.58 -15.50 4.07
N GLU A 582 -18.36 -15.36 5.14
CA GLU A 582 -19.78 -15.65 5.18
C GLU A 582 -20.52 -14.63 6.06
N SER A 583 -21.78 -14.35 5.75
CA SER A 583 -22.64 -13.44 6.53
C SER A 583 -24.09 -13.85 6.41
N GLU A 584 -24.83 -13.75 7.53
CA GLU A 584 -26.30 -13.88 7.55
C GLU A 584 -26.97 -12.69 6.83
N ASP A 585 -26.32 -11.53 6.78
CA ASP A 585 -26.84 -10.36 6.08
C ASP A 585 -26.55 -10.44 4.58
N GLN A 586 -27.61 -10.57 3.79
CA GLN A 586 -27.52 -10.57 2.33
C GLN A 586 -27.05 -9.22 1.77
N LYS A 587 -27.23 -8.12 2.51
CA LYS A 587 -26.73 -6.77 2.18
C LYS A 587 -25.27 -6.56 2.59
N PHE A 588 -24.52 -7.63 2.65
CA PHE A 588 -23.12 -7.66 3.03
C PHE A 588 -22.31 -6.48 2.44
N ASP A 589 -21.75 -5.67 3.30
CA ASP A 589 -20.85 -4.58 2.93
C ASP A 589 -19.40 -5.05 3.09
N GLN A 590 -18.69 -5.16 1.99
CA GLN A 590 -17.25 -5.49 1.98
C GLN A 590 -16.44 -4.55 2.86
N ARG A 591 -16.88 -3.31 3.04
CA ARG A 591 -16.26 -2.32 3.94
C ARG A 591 -16.26 -2.78 5.39
N ARG A 592 -17.23 -3.61 5.79
CA ARG A 592 -17.25 -4.19 7.12
C ARG A 592 -16.14 -5.22 7.31
N ILE A 593 -15.93 -6.12 6.34
CA ILE A 593 -14.77 -7.05 6.36
C ILE A 593 -13.47 -6.26 6.24
N LEU A 594 -13.40 -5.29 5.34
CA LEU A 594 -12.24 -4.44 5.19
C LEU A 594 -12.00 -3.64 6.47
N GLY A 595 -13.06 -3.15 7.13
CA GLY A 595 -12.99 -2.56 8.46
C GLY A 595 -12.42 -3.53 9.50
N ASP A 596 -12.83 -4.80 9.49
CA ASP A 596 -12.29 -5.86 10.34
C ASP A 596 -10.87 -6.27 9.94
N PHE A 597 -10.53 -6.14 8.68
CA PHE A 597 -9.21 -6.42 8.12
C PHE A 597 -8.26 -5.22 8.23
N LEU A 598 -8.77 -4.00 8.09
CA LEU A 598 -8.04 -2.76 8.29
C LEU A 598 -7.98 -2.36 9.78
N ARG A 599 -8.71 -3.10 10.64
CA ARG A 599 -8.68 -3.00 12.11
C ARG A 599 -7.39 -3.52 12.71
#